data_84d8037816242f9d471f6edee99ae15f
#
_entry.id   84d8037816242f9d471f6edee99ae15f
#
_cell.length_a   1.000
_cell.length_b   1.000
_cell.length_c   1.000
_cell.angle_alpha   90.00
_cell.angle_beta   90.00
_cell.angle_gamma   90.00
#
_symmetry.space_group_name_H-M   'P 1'
#
loop_
_entity.id
_entity.type
_entity.pdbx_description
1 polymer ?
#
loop_
_entity_poly.entity_id
_entity_poly.type
_entity_poly.pdbx_seq_one_letter_code
_entity_poly.pdbx_strand_id
1 'polypeptide(L)'
;MDEAVKTANRLQQVFSEQSEITPRISANAGVLFSQTSRVENLVTARRKAAIQLPIDIPLEDGSQPMVSAEFLAEAGIAGRETLEINVRRGGREVDARIPATKILDLQLIGSPIVDSNKTSWGNLPDRIQVRVLRQLRLAARKKFLEEGLLAEADREFLSRMQALAAQSDCALVIQKSKAP
;
A
#
# COMPACT_ATOMS: atom_id res chain seq x y z
N MET A 1 -16.25 23.49 21.10
CA MET A 1 -16.62 22.07 20.82
C MET A 1 -16.69 21.75 19.34
N ASP A 2 -16.93 22.74 18.48
CA ASP A 2 -17.15 22.51 17.03
C ASP A 2 -15.92 22.21 16.17
N GLU A 3 -14.73 22.77 16.47
CA GLU A 3 -13.56 22.61 15.59
C GLU A 3 -12.90 21.25 15.68
N ALA A 4 -12.79 20.68 16.88
CA ALA A 4 -12.22 19.35 17.05
C ALA A 4 -13.08 18.27 16.38
N VAL A 5 -14.41 18.42 16.48
CA VAL A 5 -15.38 17.55 15.80
C VAL A 5 -15.33 17.75 14.29
N LYS A 6 -15.17 18.98 13.80
CA LYS A 6 -14.99 19.26 12.36
C LYS A 6 -13.71 18.67 11.81
N THR A 7 -12.61 18.76 12.55
CA THR A 7 -11.33 18.16 12.17
C THR A 7 -11.40 16.64 12.14
N ALA A 8 -11.95 16.04 13.18
CA ALA A 8 -12.16 14.59 13.23
C ALA A 8 -13.07 14.12 12.08
N ASN A 9 -14.16 14.85 11.79
CA ASN A 9 -15.08 14.54 10.69
C ASN A 9 -14.45 14.73 9.31
N ARG A 10 -13.58 15.73 9.11
CA ARG A 10 -12.84 15.90 7.85
C ARG A 10 -11.79 14.81 7.65
N LEU A 11 -11.04 14.47 8.69
CA LEU A 11 -10.13 13.33 8.68
C LEU A 11 -10.90 12.03 8.39
N GLN A 12 -12.08 11.88 8.99
CA GLN A 12 -12.99 10.79 8.73
C GLN A 12 -13.45 10.76 7.28
N GLN A 13 -13.82 11.89 6.68
CA GLN A 13 -14.31 11.98 5.32
C GLN A 13 -13.28 11.51 4.29
N VAL A 14 -12.01 11.86 4.49
CA VAL A 14 -10.90 11.39 3.63
C VAL A 14 -10.71 9.87 3.73
N PHE A 15 -11.00 9.28 4.88
CA PHE A 15 -10.96 7.83 5.07
C PHE A 15 -12.28 7.15 4.69
N SER A 16 -13.42 7.86 4.74
CA SER A 16 -14.76 7.29 4.51
C SER A 16 -15.20 7.32 3.05
N GLU A 17 -14.59 8.11 2.19
CA GLU A 17 -14.85 7.99 0.74
C GLU A 17 -14.43 6.62 0.18
N GLN A 18 -13.77 5.79 0.99
CA GLN A 18 -13.29 4.45 0.64
C GLN A 18 -13.61 3.34 1.66
N SER A 19 -14.37 3.59 2.75
CA SER A 19 -14.65 2.56 3.75
C SER A 19 -15.92 2.81 4.60
N GLU A 20 -16.66 1.74 4.91
CA GLU A 20 -17.73 1.77 5.92
C GLU A 20 -17.14 1.90 7.34
N ILE A 21 -17.37 3.02 8.01
CA ILE A 21 -16.79 3.35 9.31
C ILE A 21 -17.88 3.33 10.38
N THR A 22 -17.68 2.52 11.42
CA THR A 22 -18.50 2.57 12.63
C THR A 22 -17.72 3.28 13.74
N PRO A 23 -18.07 4.52 14.12
CA PRO A 23 -17.34 5.26 15.16
C PRO A 23 -17.61 4.65 16.57
N ARG A 24 -16.55 4.52 17.36
CA ARG A 24 -16.65 4.28 18.80
C ARG A 24 -16.12 5.50 19.54
N ILE A 25 -16.95 6.12 20.35
CA ILE A 25 -16.56 7.25 21.20
C ILE A 25 -16.21 6.70 22.58
N SER A 26 -14.96 6.92 23.02
CA SER A 26 -14.56 6.70 24.39
C SER A 26 -13.96 7.97 24.96
N ALA A 27 -14.46 8.42 26.12
CA ALA A 27 -13.94 9.59 26.80
C ALA A 27 -12.97 9.14 27.91
N ASN A 28 -11.66 9.27 27.67
CA ASN A 28 -10.64 9.16 28.70
C ASN A 28 -10.16 10.56 29.13
N ALA A 29 -9.66 10.69 30.36
CA ALA A 29 -9.20 11.96 30.90
C ALA A 29 -8.11 12.58 29.98
N GLY A 30 -8.45 13.72 29.35
CA GLY A 30 -7.57 14.45 28.42
C GLY A 30 -7.86 14.24 26.94
N VAL A 31 -8.65 13.26 26.53
CA VAL A 31 -9.08 13.02 25.16
C VAL A 31 -10.52 13.47 25.00
N LEU A 32 -10.79 14.39 24.07
CA LEU A 32 -12.14 14.87 23.76
C LEU A 32 -12.89 13.95 22.81
N PHE A 33 -12.14 13.27 21.92
CA PHE A 33 -12.69 12.41 20.91
C PHE A 33 -11.68 11.30 20.61
N SER A 34 -12.13 10.07 20.60
CA SER A 34 -11.33 8.92 20.17
C SER A 34 -12.14 8.13 19.17
N GLN A 35 -11.56 7.87 18.02
CA GLN A 35 -12.16 7.06 16.96
C GLN A 35 -11.22 5.96 16.55
N THR A 36 -11.75 4.75 16.50
CA THR A 36 -11.09 3.58 15.96
C THR A 36 -11.87 3.15 14.71
N SER A 37 -11.22 3.17 13.57
CA SER A 37 -11.84 2.81 12.29
C SER A 37 -11.10 1.64 11.68
N ARG A 38 -11.84 0.69 11.10
CA ARG A 38 -11.27 -0.26 10.16
C ARG A 38 -11.17 0.43 8.80
N VAL A 39 -9.97 0.44 8.26
CA VAL A 39 -9.71 1.02 6.95
C VAL A 39 -9.85 -0.11 5.92
N GLU A 40 -10.60 0.08 4.84
CA GLU A 40 -10.40 -0.71 3.63
C GLU A 40 -9.03 -0.38 3.04
N ASN A 41 -8.57 -1.13 2.05
CA ASN A 41 -7.26 -0.90 1.46
C ASN A 41 -7.10 0.55 0.98
N LEU A 42 -6.26 1.32 1.68
CA LEU A 42 -5.93 2.69 1.30
C LEU A 42 -4.65 2.70 0.48
N VAL A 43 -4.78 2.77 -0.84
CA VAL A 43 -3.64 2.88 -1.75
C VAL A 43 -3.08 4.29 -1.71
N THR A 44 -1.80 4.42 -1.36
CA THR A 44 -1.10 5.72 -1.31
C THR A 44 0.04 5.83 -2.30
N ALA A 45 0.57 4.72 -2.81
CA ALA A 45 1.56 4.73 -3.90
C ALA A 45 1.28 3.62 -4.91
N ARG A 46 1.60 3.90 -6.18
CA ARG A 46 1.53 2.95 -7.30
C ARG A 46 2.80 3.06 -8.13
N ARG A 47 3.34 1.92 -8.52
CA ARG A 47 4.53 1.88 -9.38
C ARG A 47 4.48 0.72 -10.36
N LYS A 48 4.95 0.98 -11.59
CA LYS A 48 5.15 -0.04 -12.62
C LYS A 48 6.63 -0.39 -12.73
N ALA A 49 6.92 -1.66 -12.97
CA ALA A 49 8.27 -2.12 -13.27
C ALA A 49 8.25 -3.34 -14.19
N ALA A 50 9.21 -3.38 -15.10
CA ALA A 50 9.53 -4.57 -15.88
C ALA A 50 10.50 -5.47 -15.08
N ILE A 51 10.22 -6.76 -15.09
CA ILE A 51 11.04 -7.81 -14.48
C ILE A 51 11.52 -8.74 -15.56
N GLN A 52 12.81 -9.09 -15.54
CA GLN A 52 13.40 -10.06 -16.44
C GLN A 52 14.07 -11.16 -15.64
N LEU A 53 13.84 -12.40 -16.04
CA LEU A 53 14.45 -13.58 -15.43
C LEU A 53 14.82 -14.59 -16.50
N PRO A 54 15.92 -15.34 -16.35
CA PRO A 54 16.19 -16.50 -17.18
C PRO A 54 15.17 -17.59 -16.88
N ILE A 55 14.74 -18.29 -17.91
CA ILE A 55 13.93 -19.50 -17.77
C ILE A 55 14.90 -20.70 -17.76
N ASP A 56 14.78 -21.50 -16.72
CA ASP A 56 15.54 -22.75 -16.58
C ASP A 56 14.95 -23.86 -17.48
N ILE A 57 14.98 -23.63 -18.78
CA ILE A 57 14.64 -24.58 -19.83
C ILE A 57 15.72 -24.46 -20.88
N PRO A 58 16.62 -25.45 -21.00
CA PRO A 58 17.60 -25.43 -22.05
C PRO A 58 16.88 -25.51 -23.41
N LEU A 59 17.14 -24.54 -24.28
CA LEU A 59 16.78 -24.62 -25.69
C LEU A 59 17.69 -25.65 -26.36
N GLU A 60 17.33 -26.13 -27.56
CA GLU A 60 18.11 -27.10 -28.33
C GLU A 60 19.54 -26.65 -28.61
N ASP A 61 19.79 -25.32 -28.60
CA ASP A 61 21.11 -24.72 -28.76
C ASP A 61 21.86 -24.52 -27.41
N GLY A 62 21.30 -25.00 -26.29
CA GLY A 62 21.86 -24.84 -24.95
C GLY A 62 21.69 -23.45 -24.34
N SER A 63 21.06 -22.49 -25.03
CA SER A 63 20.76 -21.17 -24.50
C SER A 63 19.62 -21.20 -23.51
N GLN A 64 19.65 -20.30 -22.51
CA GLN A 64 18.53 -20.07 -21.60
C GLN A 64 17.75 -18.82 -22.05
N PRO A 65 16.49 -18.98 -22.47
CA PRO A 65 15.69 -17.82 -22.87
C PRO A 65 15.39 -16.94 -21.66
N MET A 66 15.34 -15.63 -21.91
CA MET A 66 14.88 -14.67 -20.91
C MET A 66 13.36 -14.51 -20.99
N VAL A 67 12.71 -14.35 -19.88
CA VAL A 67 11.30 -13.95 -19.82
C VAL A 67 11.22 -12.57 -19.19
N SER A 68 10.44 -11.69 -19.79
CA SER A 68 10.13 -10.37 -19.26
C SER A 68 8.63 -10.24 -18.99
N ALA A 69 8.28 -9.53 -17.94
CA ALA A 69 6.89 -9.21 -17.61
C ALA A 69 6.81 -7.86 -16.91
N GLU A 70 5.76 -7.12 -17.18
CA GLU A 70 5.47 -5.84 -16.52
C GLU A 70 4.52 -6.05 -15.34
N PHE A 71 4.82 -5.42 -14.21
CA PHE A 71 3.98 -5.48 -13.01
C PHE A 71 3.61 -4.08 -12.55
N LEU A 72 2.36 -3.94 -12.05
CA LEU A 72 1.88 -2.80 -11.29
C LEU A 72 1.81 -3.22 -9.82
N ALA A 73 2.52 -2.51 -8.94
CA ALA A 73 2.40 -2.66 -7.50
C ALA A 73 1.62 -1.50 -6.90
N GLU A 74 0.72 -1.82 -5.98
CA GLU A 74 0.01 -0.87 -5.14
C GLU A 74 0.46 -1.04 -3.69
N ALA A 75 0.82 0.07 -3.03
CA ALA A 75 1.23 0.09 -1.64
C ALA A 75 0.40 1.08 -0.83
N GLY A 76 0.23 0.78 0.45
CA GLY A 76 -0.57 1.59 1.36
C GLY A 76 -0.92 0.85 2.64
N ILE A 77 -2.03 1.23 3.27
CA ILE A 77 -2.54 0.63 4.49
C ILE A 77 -3.53 -0.47 4.14
N ALA A 78 -3.31 -1.68 4.67
CA ALA A 78 -4.18 -2.82 4.42
C ALA A 78 -5.51 -2.70 5.16
N GLY A 79 -6.60 -3.14 4.53
CA GLY A 79 -7.88 -3.37 5.16
C GLY A 79 -7.76 -4.34 6.35
N ARG A 80 -8.55 -4.14 7.40
CA ARG A 80 -8.51 -4.80 8.72
C ARG A 80 -7.47 -4.22 9.69
N GLU A 81 -6.60 -3.32 9.27
CA GLU A 81 -5.75 -2.57 10.20
C GLU A 81 -6.58 -1.48 10.90
N THR A 82 -6.17 -1.14 12.09
CA THR A 82 -6.88 -0.16 12.91
C THR A 82 -6.18 1.18 12.86
N LEU A 83 -6.88 2.20 12.40
CA LEU A 83 -6.47 3.59 12.51
C LEU A 83 -7.09 4.16 13.79
N GLU A 84 -6.26 4.68 14.69
CA GLU A 84 -6.71 5.36 15.89
C GLU A 84 -6.44 6.86 15.78
N ILE A 85 -7.48 7.67 15.96
CA ILE A 85 -7.40 9.13 15.99
C ILE A 85 -7.89 9.62 17.33
N ASN A 86 -7.08 10.34 18.05
CA ASN A 86 -7.39 10.93 19.35
C ASN A 86 -7.23 12.44 19.28
N VAL A 87 -8.27 13.18 19.62
CA VAL A 87 -8.23 14.65 19.71
C VAL A 87 -8.09 15.02 21.19
N ARG A 88 -7.01 15.72 21.53
CA ARG A 88 -6.75 16.13 22.92
C ARG A 88 -7.57 17.35 23.34
N ARG A 89 -7.65 17.54 24.65
CA ARG A 89 -8.36 18.69 25.27
C ARG A 89 -7.77 20.01 24.75
N GLY A 90 -8.63 20.84 24.17
CA GLY A 90 -8.23 22.08 23.48
C GLY A 90 -8.46 22.05 21.98
N GLY A 91 -8.69 20.86 21.38
CA GLY A 91 -9.07 20.70 19.95
C GLY A 91 -7.95 21.01 18.96
N ARG A 92 -6.77 21.38 19.43
CA ARG A 92 -5.64 21.82 18.59
C ARG A 92 -4.57 20.75 18.37
N GLU A 93 -4.65 19.63 19.06
CA GLU A 93 -3.70 18.53 18.95
C GLU A 93 -4.42 17.23 18.62
N VAL A 94 -3.99 16.59 17.55
CA VAL A 94 -4.53 15.31 17.05
C VAL A 94 -3.42 14.26 17.07
N ASP A 95 -3.59 13.21 17.88
CA ASP A 95 -2.72 12.04 17.84
C ASP A 95 -3.31 11.02 16.87
N ALA A 96 -2.55 10.62 15.86
CA ALA A 96 -2.93 9.56 14.95
C ALA A 96 -1.96 8.38 15.07
N ARG A 97 -2.48 7.18 15.39
CA ARG A 97 -1.71 5.95 15.32
C ARG A 97 -2.01 5.24 14.02
N ILE A 98 -0.98 5.11 13.19
CA ILE A 98 -1.09 4.65 11.82
C ILE A 98 -0.48 3.26 11.69
N PRO A 99 -1.18 2.30 11.06
CA PRO A 99 -0.62 1.00 10.71
C PRO A 99 0.56 1.12 9.75
N ALA A 100 1.42 0.09 9.72
CA ALA A 100 2.51 0.01 8.77
C ALA A 100 1.99 -0.17 7.33
N THR A 101 2.61 0.52 6.38
CA THR A 101 2.31 0.34 4.96
C THR A 101 2.78 -1.03 4.45
N LYS A 102 2.05 -1.57 3.49
CA LYS A 102 2.32 -2.88 2.87
C LYS A 102 2.11 -2.79 1.36
N ILE A 103 2.68 -3.74 0.62
CA ILE A 103 2.23 -3.99 -0.75
C ILE A 103 0.84 -4.65 -0.65
N LEU A 104 -0.16 -3.94 -1.14
CA LEU A 104 -1.57 -4.33 -1.08
C LEU A 104 -1.94 -5.24 -2.25
N ASP A 105 -1.40 -4.93 -3.43
CA ASP A 105 -1.64 -5.69 -4.65
C ASP A 105 -0.41 -5.69 -5.56
N LEU A 106 -0.30 -6.74 -6.37
CA LEU A 106 0.76 -6.93 -7.36
C LEU A 106 0.17 -7.58 -8.60
N GLN A 107 -0.17 -6.75 -9.58
CA GLN A 107 -0.82 -7.15 -10.82
C GLN A 107 0.18 -7.34 -11.94
N LEU A 108 0.03 -8.42 -12.70
CA LEU A 108 0.71 -8.60 -13.98
C LEU A 108 -0.01 -7.78 -15.05
N ILE A 109 0.74 -6.96 -15.79
CA ILE A 109 0.21 -6.17 -16.91
C ILE A 109 0.51 -6.89 -18.21
N GLY A 110 -0.55 -7.32 -18.89
CA GLY A 110 -0.41 -8.06 -20.14
C GLY A 110 0.13 -9.48 -19.96
N SER A 111 0.64 -10.05 -21.01
CA SER A 111 1.26 -11.38 -21.01
C SER A 111 2.77 -11.27 -20.91
N PRO A 112 3.46 -12.20 -20.23
CA PRO A 112 4.91 -12.26 -20.27
C PRO A 112 5.43 -12.47 -21.69
N ILE A 113 6.59 -11.95 -21.96
CA ILE A 113 7.28 -12.04 -23.27
C ILE A 113 8.51 -12.91 -23.08
N VAL A 114 8.66 -13.92 -23.91
CA VAL A 114 9.86 -14.76 -23.96
C VAL A 114 10.77 -14.22 -25.07
N ASP A 115 11.97 -13.85 -24.70
CA ASP A 115 13.00 -13.41 -25.65
C ASP A 115 13.64 -14.65 -26.29
N SER A 116 12.95 -15.20 -27.29
CA SER A 116 13.41 -16.35 -28.07
C SER A 116 12.69 -16.38 -29.42
N ASN A 117 13.45 -16.66 -30.47
CA ASN A 117 12.89 -16.86 -31.81
C ASN A 117 12.23 -18.24 -31.95
N LYS A 118 12.43 -19.16 -31.00
CA LYS A 118 12.00 -20.58 -31.09
C LYS A 118 10.77 -20.90 -30.24
N THR A 119 10.46 -20.07 -29.26
CA THR A 119 9.32 -20.30 -28.39
C THR A 119 8.67 -19.00 -27.95
N SER A 120 7.39 -19.05 -27.65
CA SER A 120 6.61 -17.95 -27.10
C SER A 120 6.02 -18.34 -25.75
N TRP A 121 5.55 -17.38 -24.99
CA TRP A 121 4.94 -17.63 -23.68
C TRP A 121 3.81 -18.68 -23.75
N GLY A 122 2.91 -18.55 -24.72
CA GLY A 122 1.77 -19.45 -24.91
C GLY A 122 2.15 -20.90 -25.30
N ASN A 123 3.35 -21.11 -25.80
CA ASN A 123 3.84 -22.43 -26.20
C ASN A 123 4.57 -23.16 -25.06
N LEU A 124 4.80 -22.49 -23.93
CA LEU A 124 5.41 -23.11 -22.76
C LEU A 124 4.41 -24.04 -22.06
N PRO A 125 4.84 -25.23 -21.56
CA PRO A 125 3.99 -26.06 -20.76
C PRO A 125 3.42 -25.34 -19.53
N ASP A 126 2.15 -25.56 -19.17
CA ASP A 126 1.46 -24.86 -18.08
C ASP A 126 2.24 -24.88 -16.76
N ARG A 127 2.81 -26.03 -16.40
CA ARG A 127 3.64 -26.17 -15.17
C ARG A 127 4.85 -25.21 -15.17
N ILE A 128 5.40 -24.93 -16.34
CA ILE A 128 6.53 -24.01 -16.51
C ILE A 128 6.02 -22.58 -16.38
N GLN A 129 4.94 -22.23 -17.07
CA GLN A 129 4.32 -20.90 -16.97
C GLN A 129 3.99 -20.56 -15.50
N VAL A 130 3.35 -21.46 -14.76
CA VAL A 130 3.01 -21.26 -13.34
C VAL A 130 4.26 -21.05 -12.49
N ARG A 131 5.32 -21.86 -12.69
CA ARG A 131 6.58 -21.71 -11.98
C ARG A 131 7.25 -20.37 -12.26
N VAL A 132 7.35 -20.00 -13.53
CA VAL A 132 7.98 -18.74 -13.97
C VAL A 132 7.18 -17.53 -13.48
N LEU A 133 5.85 -17.53 -13.56
CA LEU A 133 5.01 -16.48 -13.02
C LEU A 133 5.21 -16.28 -11.52
N ARG A 134 5.35 -17.38 -10.78
CA ARG A 134 5.66 -17.29 -9.33
C ARG A 134 7.01 -16.64 -9.08
N GLN A 135 8.04 -17.00 -9.84
CA GLN A 135 9.37 -16.41 -9.73
C GLN A 135 9.36 -14.93 -10.12
N LEU A 136 8.68 -14.56 -11.21
CA LEU A 136 8.52 -13.17 -11.65
C LEU A 136 7.81 -12.32 -10.56
N ARG A 137 6.74 -12.84 -9.95
CA ARG A 137 6.05 -12.15 -8.85
C ARG A 137 6.94 -11.93 -7.62
N LEU A 138 7.73 -12.94 -7.25
CA LEU A 138 8.67 -12.80 -6.13
C LEU A 138 9.75 -11.77 -6.43
N ALA A 139 10.33 -11.79 -7.64
CA ALA A 139 11.32 -10.82 -8.08
C ALA A 139 10.73 -9.41 -8.16
N ALA A 140 9.50 -9.26 -8.68
CA ALA A 140 8.78 -7.99 -8.73
C ALA A 140 8.58 -7.41 -7.31
N ARG A 141 8.09 -8.24 -6.39
CA ARG A 141 7.89 -7.83 -5.00
C ARG A 141 9.19 -7.36 -4.35
N LYS A 142 10.26 -8.13 -4.53
CA LYS A 142 11.59 -7.78 -4.02
C LYS A 142 12.08 -6.45 -4.59
N LYS A 143 12.00 -6.27 -5.92
CA LYS A 143 12.39 -5.04 -6.61
C LYS A 143 11.63 -3.83 -6.08
N PHE A 144 10.29 -3.88 -5.95
CA PHE A 144 9.51 -2.76 -5.44
C PHE A 144 9.85 -2.40 -3.99
N LEU A 145 10.17 -3.40 -3.15
CA LEU A 145 10.63 -3.16 -1.77
C LEU A 145 12.00 -2.48 -1.75
N GLU A 146 12.96 -2.96 -2.56
CA GLU A 146 14.31 -2.40 -2.68
C GLU A 146 14.30 -0.99 -3.26
N GLU A 147 13.41 -0.70 -4.19
CA GLU A 147 13.21 0.63 -4.78
C GLU A 147 12.44 1.60 -3.86
N GLY A 148 12.07 1.17 -2.65
CA GLY A 148 11.47 2.02 -1.62
C GLY A 148 10.01 2.37 -1.82
N LEU A 149 9.22 1.53 -2.50
CA LEU A 149 7.78 1.76 -2.72
C LEU A 149 7.01 1.98 -1.39
N LEU A 150 7.37 1.26 -0.31
CA LEU A 150 6.72 1.46 0.99
C LEU A 150 7.07 2.82 1.61
N ALA A 151 8.32 3.26 1.46
CA ALA A 151 8.73 4.57 1.95
C ALA A 151 8.05 5.71 1.16
N GLU A 152 7.78 5.51 -0.12
CA GLU A 152 6.99 6.43 -0.94
C GLU A 152 5.54 6.48 -0.47
N ALA A 153 4.92 5.31 -0.26
CA ALA A 153 3.56 5.20 0.26
C ALA A 153 3.40 5.89 1.62
N ASP A 154 4.36 5.69 2.52
CA ASP A 154 4.41 6.36 3.82
C ASP A 154 4.47 7.89 3.68
N ARG A 155 5.37 8.40 2.84
CA ARG A 155 5.54 9.85 2.65
C ARG A 155 4.28 10.49 2.08
N GLU A 156 3.67 9.87 1.09
CA GLU A 156 2.44 10.37 0.48
C GLU A 156 1.29 10.41 1.49
N PHE A 157 1.16 9.34 2.29
CA PHE A 157 0.17 9.29 3.36
C PHE A 157 0.39 10.42 4.38
N LEU A 158 1.63 10.58 4.87
CA LEU A 158 1.98 11.62 5.83
C LEU A 158 1.73 13.03 5.29
N SER A 159 2.09 13.28 4.02
CA SER A 159 1.86 14.55 3.35
C SER A 159 0.38 14.91 3.31
N ARG A 160 -0.49 13.95 2.96
CA ARG A 160 -1.95 14.16 2.95
C ARG A 160 -2.49 14.44 4.34
N MET A 161 -2.04 13.71 5.36
CA MET A 161 -2.45 13.94 6.73
C MET A 161 -2.02 15.31 7.26
N GLN A 162 -0.80 15.74 6.96
CA GLN A 162 -0.29 17.07 7.32
C GLN A 162 -1.06 18.19 6.64
N ALA A 163 -1.37 18.05 5.35
CA ALA A 163 -2.18 19.01 4.61
C ALA A 163 -3.57 19.18 5.22
N LEU A 164 -4.21 18.08 5.65
CA LEU A 164 -5.50 18.11 6.31
C LEU A 164 -5.45 18.78 7.70
N ALA A 165 -4.42 18.46 8.49
CA ALA A 165 -4.21 19.09 9.79
C ALA A 165 -4.00 20.61 9.66
N ALA A 166 -3.19 21.04 8.68
CA ALA A 166 -2.96 22.45 8.39
C ALA A 166 -4.25 23.20 7.99
N GLN A 167 -5.13 22.57 7.20
CA GLN A 167 -6.43 23.15 6.84
C GLN A 167 -7.37 23.31 8.05
N SER A 168 -7.13 22.58 9.13
CA SER A 168 -7.95 22.56 10.33
C SER A 168 -7.32 23.31 11.49
N ASP A 169 -6.20 24.02 11.29
CA ASP A 169 -5.42 24.75 12.32
C ASP A 169 -5.08 23.83 13.53
N CYS A 170 -4.77 22.56 13.26
CA CYS A 170 -4.44 21.55 14.27
C CYS A 170 -3.00 21.08 14.13
N ALA A 171 -2.34 20.88 15.27
CA ALA A 171 -1.07 20.17 15.32
C ALA A 171 -1.30 18.66 15.25
N LEU A 172 -0.71 18.00 14.26
CA LEU A 172 -0.82 16.56 14.07
C LEU A 172 0.42 15.84 14.61
N VAL A 173 0.22 15.00 15.61
CA VAL A 173 1.24 14.10 16.15
C VAL A 173 0.98 12.68 15.61
N ILE A 174 1.91 12.16 14.84
CA ILE A 174 1.77 10.85 14.20
C ILE A 174 2.65 9.84 14.89
N GLN A 175 2.05 8.74 15.34
CA GLN A 175 2.75 7.58 15.86
C GLN A 175 2.57 6.40 14.89
N LYS A 176 3.68 5.89 14.35
CA LYS A 176 3.65 4.67 13.56
C LYS A 176 3.57 3.46 14.46
N SER A 177 2.62 2.57 14.20
CA SER A 177 2.63 1.25 14.80
C SER A 177 3.86 0.49 14.27
N LYS A 178 4.64 -0.14 15.16
CA LYS A 178 5.67 -1.08 14.72
C LYS A 178 4.99 -2.23 14.00
N ALA A 179 5.50 -2.59 12.84
CA ALA A 179 5.10 -3.84 12.18
C ALA A 179 5.31 -5.01 13.16
N PRO A 180 4.37 -5.95 13.27
CA PRO A 180 4.50 -7.14 14.08
C PRO A 180 5.66 -8.02 13.61
#